data_354dadc08c91e42a4ae6c857b0f0c584
#
_entry.id   354dadc08c91e42a4ae6c857b0f0c584
#
_cell.length_a   1.000
_cell.length_b   1.000
_cell.length_c   1.000
_cell.angle_alpha   90.00
_cell.angle_beta   90.00
_cell.angle_gamma   90.00
#
_symmetry.space_group_name_H-M   'P 1'
#
loop_
_entity.id
_entity.type
_entity.pdbx_description
1 polymer ?
#
loop_
_entity_poly.entity_id
_entity_poly.type
_entity_poly.pdbx_seq_one_letter_code
_entity_poly.pdbx_strand_id
1 'polypeptide(L)'
;MIVILAAGGTFYLNHKVSSAVKDGKIIKGVSCEGISIGGMTRSEAKDAIESHMKEIHQEKITLYVDDERSSAKIEDLGAFAEADKTVEEAYALGRSGSIFTKYSDVKEKKHKLPVYRKYDKAKFEKNVKKATKKIVSEPRNASVKRKAGKFVVIKEKTGYTLNMNETFANFQKSS
;
A
#
# COMPACT_ATOMS: atom_id res chain seq x y z
N MET A 1 26.81 31.49 -34.20
CA MET A 1 26.71 30.03 -34.49
C MET A 1 26.19 29.18 -33.34
N ILE A 2 26.24 29.62 -32.08
CA ILE A 2 25.76 28.90 -30.88
C ILE A 2 24.22 28.80 -30.78
N VAL A 3 23.49 29.83 -31.28
CA VAL A 3 22.01 29.89 -31.20
C VAL A 3 21.33 28.81 -32.07
N ILE A 4 21.91 28.43 -33.20
CA ILE A 4 21.33 27.43 -34.13
C ILE A 4 21.45 26.02 -33.56
N LEU A 5 22.52 25.71 -32.82
CA LEU A 5 22.70 24.40 -32.16
C LEU A 5 21.73 24.20 -30.98
N ALA A 6 21.42 25.28 -30.24
CA ALA A 6 20.44 25.20 -29.14
C ALA A 6 19.00 24.97 -29.66
N ALA A 7 18.60 25.61 -30.77
CA ALA A 7 17.28 25.42 -31.37
C ALA A 7 17.10 24.02 -31.96
N GLY A 8 18.12 23.45 -32.60
CA GLY A 8 18.09 22.06 -33.11
C GLY A 8 17.99 21.02 -32.00
N GLY A 9 18.69 21.24 -30.89
CA GLY A 9 18.65 20.34 -29.72
C GLY A 9 17.28 20.30 -29.07
N THR A 10 16.67 21.45 -28.81
CA THR A 10 15.32 21.52 -28.22
C THR A 10 14.24 20.94 -29.13
N PHE A 11 14.34 21.16 -30.45
CA PHE A 11 13.44 20.55 -31.42
C PHE A 11 13.51 19.03 -31.40
N TYR A 12 14.71 18.45 -31.38
CA TYR A 12 14.90 16.99 -31.28
C TYR A 12 14.30 16.43 -30.00
N LEU A 13 14.54 17.06 -28.82
CA LEU A 13 13.99 16.62 -27.55
C LEU A 13 12.46 16.68 -27.58
N ASN A 14 11.87 17.76 -28.06
CA ASN A 14 10.40 17.89 -28.19
C ASN A 14 9.80 16.82 -29.10
N HIS A 15 10.43 16.53 -30.24
CA HIS A 15 9.95 15.48 -31.13
C HIS A 15 9.94 14.08 -30.46
N LYS A 16 11.01 13.73 -29.73
CA LYS A 16 11.11 12.46 -28.99
C LYS A 16 10.06 12.35 -27.89
N VAL A 17 9.89 13.40 -27.10
CA VAL A 17 8.88 13.44 -26.04
C VAL A 17 7.48 13.36 -26.64
N SER A 18 7.15 14.18 -27.61
CA SER A 18 5.82 14.19 -28.26
C SER A 18 5.47 12.83 -28.86
N SER A 19 6.42 12.16 -29.50
CA SER A 19 6.22 10.82 -30.06
C SER A 19 5.90 9.76 -28.97
N ALA A 20 6.51 9.89 -27.79
CA ALA A 20 6.31 8.92 -26.69
C ALA A 20 4.95 9.11 -25.99
N VAL A 21 4.39 10.32 -26.01
CA VAL A 21 3.16 10.65 -25.26
C VAL A 21 1.93 10.89 -26.15
N LYS A 22 2.08 10.84 -27.49
CA LYS A 22 1.03 11.25 -28.45
C LYS A 22 -0.27 10.44 -28.34
N ASP A 23 -0.19 9.19 -27.96
CA ASP A 23 -1.33 8.27 -27.95
C ASP A 23 -2.17 8.38 -26.65
N GLY A 24 -1.87 9.34 -25.77
CA GLY A 24 -2.57 9.52 -24.50
C GLY A 24 -2.40 8.35 -23.52
N LYS A 25 -1.38 7.50 -23.75
CA LYS A 25 -1.05 6.34 -22.91
C LYS A 25 0.11 6.65 -21.97
N ILE A 26 0.22 5.88 -20.88
CA ILE A 26 1.40 5.89 -20.00
C ILE A 26 2.62 5.51 -20.81
N ILE A 27 3.75 6.19 -20.62
CA ILE A 27 4.99 5.87 -21.36
C ILE A 27 5.43 4.43 -21.06
N LYS A 28 6.13 3.84 -22.03
CA LYS A 28 6.63 2.45 -21.92
C LYS A 28 7.63 2.31 -20.77
N GLY A 29 7.64 1.15 -20.12
CA GLY A 29 8.59 0.82 -19.07
C GLY A 29 8.16 1.22 -17.66
N VAL A 30 6.94 1.75 -17.49
CA VAL A 30 6.37 2.04 -16.17
C VAL A 30 5.77 0.78 -15.56
N SER A 31 6.09 0.52 -14.30
CA SER A 31 5.56 -0.58 -13.51
C SER A 31 5.25 -0.14 -12.08
N CYS A 32 4.26 -0.77 -11.45
CA CYS A 32 3.88 -0.57 -10.05
C CYS A 32 3.82 -1.94 -9.38
N GLU A 33 4.55 -2.13 -8.28
CA GLU A 33 4.50 -3.36 -7.45
C GLU A 33 4.44 -4.68 -8.25
N GLY A 34 5.27 -4.79 -9.29
CA GLY A 34 5.38 -5.99 -10.11
C GLY A 34 4.51 -6.04 -11.36
N ILE A 35 3.48 -5.20 -11.48
CA ILE A 35 2.67 -5.11 -12.70
C ILE A 35 3.19 -4.03 -13.66
N SER A 36 3.18 -4.32 -14.95
CA SER A 36 3.54 -3.35 -16.00
C SER A 36 2.29 -2.59 -16.44
N ILE A 37 2.32 -1.26 -16.31
CA ILE A 37 1.25 -0.37 -16.75
C ILE A 37 1.67 0.54 -17.92
N GLY A 38 2.93 0.43 -18.36
CA GLY A 38 3.44 1.15 -19.52
C GLY A 38 2.75 0.75 -20.81
N GLY A 39 2.31 1.73 -21.59
CA GLY A 39 1.53 1.53 -22.82
C GLY A 39 0.02 1.40 -22.60
N MET A 40 -0.46 1.42 -21.37
CA MET A 40 -1.88 1.42 -21.03
C MET A 40 -2.46 2.84 -21.04
N THR A 41 -3.75 2.95 -21.27
CA THR A 41 -4.54 4.15 -20.96
C THR A 41 -4.68 4.30 -19.45
N ARG A 42 -5.15 5.46 -18.97
CA ARG A 42 -5.41 5.68 -17.55
C ARG A 42 -6.42 4.67 -16.99
N SER A 43 -7.48 4.38 -17.73
CA SER A 43 -8.51 3.42 -17.29
C SER A 43 -7.96 2.01 -17.20
N GLU A 44 -7.29 1.54 -18.24
CA GLU A 44 -6.66 0.20 -18.26
C GLU A 44 -5.65 0.03 -17.11
N ALA A 45 -4.83 1.07 -16.84
CA ALA A 45 -3.86 1.04 -15.75
C ALA A 45 -4.54 1.03 -14.38
N LYS A 46 -5.62 1.80 -14.21
CA LYS A 46 -6.42 1.79 -12.98
C LYS A 46 -7.01 0.41 -12.71
N ASP A 47 -7.68 -0.18 -13.71
CA ASP A 47 -8.28 -1.50 -13.59
C ASP A 47 -7.24 -2.58 -13.29
N ALA A 48 -6.05 -2.50 -13.91
CA ALA A 48 -4.95 -3.41 -13.66
C ALA A 48 -4.41 -3.30 -12.22
N ILE A 49 -4.22 -2.06 -11.72
CA ILE A 49 -3.77 -1.81 -10.34
C ILE A 49 -4.83 -2.30 -9.34
N GLU A 50 -6.10 -1.95 -9.54
CA GLU A 50 -7.18 -2.35 -8.64
C GLU A 50 -7.33 -3.87 -8.56
N SER A 51 -7.25 -4.57 -9.70
CA SER A 51 -7.33 -6.03 -9.77
C SER A 51 -6.15 -6.68 -9.04
N HIS A 52 -4.93 -6.22 -9.28
CA HIS A 52 -3.74 -6.72 -8.61
C HIS A 52 -3.77 -6.47 -7.09
N MET A 53 -4.16 -5.28 -6.68
CA MET A 53 -4.26 -4.94 -5.26
C MET A 53 -5.38 -5.73 -4.56
N LYS A 54 -6.46 -6.05 -5.28
CA LYS A 54 -7.52 -6.92 -4.74
C LYS A 54 -7.00 -8.33 -4.43
N GLU A 55 -6.13 -8.88 -5.27
CA GLU A 55 -5.48 -10.18 -5.02
C GLU A 55 -4.59 -10.10 -3.77
N ILE A 56 -3.70 -9.10 -3.70
CA ILE A 56 -2.83 -8.87 -2.53
C ILE A 56 -3.65 -8.67 -1.25
N HIS A 57 -4.73 -7.91 -1.31
CA HIS A 57 -5.57 -7.63 -0.13
C HIS A 57 -6.32 -8.86 0.38
N GLN A 58 -6.48 -9.92 -0.41
CA GLN A 58 -7.01 -11.22 0.05
C GLN A 58 -5.98 -12.02 0.86
N GLU A 59 -4.71 -11.68 0.78
CA GLU A 59 -3.68 -12.33 1.57
C GLU A 59 -3.89 -12.12 3.07
N LYS A 60 -3.47 -13.12 3.84
CA LYS A 60 -3.53 -13.06 5.30
C LYS A 60 -2.20 -12.62 5.86
N ILE A 61 -2.26 -11.63 6.74
CA ILE A 61 -1.11 -11.28 7.59
C ILE A 61 -1.28 -11.91 8.97
N THR A 62 -0.15 -12.21 9.61
CA THR A 62 -0.12 -12.74 10.96
C THR A 62 0.07 -11.60 11.97
N LEU A 63 -0.81 -11.56 12.96
CA LEU A 63 -0.76 -10.66 14.09
C LEU A 63 -0.14 -11.41 15.27
N TYR A 64 0.94 -10.88 15.81
CA TYR A 64 1.62 -11.43 16.99
C TYR A 64 1.25 -10.64 18.23
N VAL A 65 0.96 -11.33 19.31
CA VAL A 65 0.76 -10.79 20.66
C VAL A 65 1.57 -11.70 21.58
N ASP A 66 2.77 -11.29 21.93
CA ASP A 66 3.80 -12.13 22.54
C ASP A 66 4.02 -13.43 21.76
N ASP A 67 3.87 -14.59 22.40
CA ASP A 67 4.04 -15.91 21.77
C ASP A 67 2.78 -16.40 21.03
N GLU A 68 1.67 -15.70 21.18
CA GLU A 68 0.39 -16.04 20.55
C GLU A 68 0.26 -15.37 19.18
N ARG A 69 -0.46 -16.02 18.27
CA ARG A 69 -0.66 -15.53 16.91
C ARG A 69 -2.11 -15.61 16.47
N SER A 70 -2.50 -14.63 15.69
CA SER A 70 -3.77 -14.59 14.98
C SER A 70 -3.54 -14.18 13.54
N SER A 71 -4.55 -14.28 12.69
CA SER A 71 -4.43 -13.84 11.30
C SER A 71 -5.66 -13.03 10.87
N ALA A 72 -5.44 -12.08 9.99
CA ALA A 72 -6.49 -11.31 9.35
C ALA A 72 -6.11 -11.03 7.89
N LYS A 73 -7.11 -10.85 7.01
CA LYS A 73 -6.86 -10.40 5.65
C LYS A 73 -6.52 -8.90 5.64
N ILE A 74 -5.67 -8.48 4.71
CA ILE A 74 -5.27 -7.07 4.56
C ILE A 74 -6.50 -6.19 4.29
N GLU A 75 -7.44 -6.64 3.45
CA GLU A 75 -8.69 -5.91 3.16
C GLU A 75 -9.56 -5.67 4.40
N ASP A 76 -9.60 -6.65 5.31
CA ASP A 76 -10.35 -6.54 6.56
C ASP A 76 -9.72 -5.50 7.48
N LEU A 77 -8.40 -5.31 7.40
CA LEU A 77 -7.66 -4.33 8.18
C LEU A 77 -7.72 -2.90 7.62
N GLY A 78 -8.51 -2.69 6.56
CA GLY A 78 -8.82 -1.34 6.09
C GLY A 78 -7.74 -0.67 5.24
N ALA A 79 -6.90 -1.45 4.56
CA ALA A 79 -6.02 -0.94 3.52
C ALA A 79 -6.78 -0.85 2.18
N PHE A 80 -6.60 0.25 1.46
CA PHE A 80 -7.21 0.49 0.14
C PHE A 80 -6.17 1.10 -0.81
N ALA A 81 -6.14 0.63 -2.05
CA ALA A 81 -5.33 1.25 -3.08
C ALA A 81 -5.90 2.60 -3.51
N GLU A 82 -5.05 3.61 -3.66
CA GLU A 82 -5.35 4.88 -4.35
C GLU A 82 -4.90 4.78 -5.82
N ALA A 83 -5.55 3.91 -6.58
CA ALA A 83 -5.17 3.64 -7.97
C ALA A 83 -5.16 4.91 -8.84
N ASP A 84 -6.13 5.82 -8.65
CA ASP A 84 -6.18 7.08 -9.39
C ASP A 84 -4.91 7.93 -9.19
N LYS A 85 -4.42 8.05 -7.94
CA LYS A 85 -3.21 8.79 -7.63
C LYS A 85 -1.98 8.16 -8.26
N THR A 86 -1.86 6.83 -8.18
CA THR A 86 -0.77 6.09 -8.80
C THR A 86 -0.78 6.26 -10.33
N VAL A 87 -1.96 6.17 -10.94
CA VAL A 87 -2.11 6.36 -12.40
C VAL A 87 -1.78 7.79 -12.84
N GLU A 88 -2.21 8.81 -12.09
CA GLU A 88 -1.88 10.20 -12.41
C GLU A 88 -0.37 10.46 -12.34
N GLU A 89 0.32 9.90 -11.34
CA GLU A 89 1.77 10.00 -11.26
C GLU A 89 2.45 9.29 -12.43
N ALA A 90 2.02 8.08 -12.76
CA ALA A 90 2.53 7.34 -13.90
C ALA A 90 2.28 8.07 -15.24
N TYR A 91 1.11 8.70 -15.37
CA TYR A 91 0.74 9.45 -16.57
C TYR A 91 1.50 10.79 -16.70
N ALA A 92 1.91 11.39 -15.58
CA ALA A 92 2.68 12.63 -15.56
C ALA A 92 4.10 12.44 -16.11
N LEU A 93 4.65 11.23 -16.10
CA LEU A 93 5.96 10.92 -16.67
C LEU A 93 6.00 11.27 -18.17
N GLY A 94 7.03 12.01 -18.55
CA GLY A 94 7.18 12.54 -19.92
C GLY A 94 6.24 13.69 -20.28
N ARG A 95 5.32 14.10 -19.38
CA ARG A 95 4.36 15.18 -19.63
C ARG A 95 4.55 16.38 -18.72
N SER A 96 5.10 16.20 -17.54
CA SER A 96 5.29 17.24 -16.53
C SER A 96 6.73 17.74 -16.47
N GLY A 97 6.93 19.01 -16.06
CA GLY A 97 8.25 19.60 -15.87
C GLY A 97 8.87 20.19 -17.14
N SER A 98 10.18 20.44 -17.09
CA SER A 98 10.97 20.99 -18.18
C SER A 98 11.13 20.00 -19.34
N ILE A 99 11.52 20.48 -20.52
CA ILE A 99 11.79 19.58 -21.66
C ILE A 99 12.89 18.55 -21.35
N PHE A 100 13.86 18.92 -20.55
CA PHE A 100 14.93 18.01 -20.11
C PHE A 100 14.40 16.92 -19.19
N THR A 101 13.51 17.27 -18.23
CA THR A 101 12.83 16.31 -17.35
C THR A 101 12.00 15.34 -18.18
N LYS A 102 11.13 15.85 -19.04
CA LYS A 102 10.28 15.03 -19.92
C LYS A 102 11.09 14.09 -20.80
N TYR A 103 12.21 14.57 -21.35
CA TYR A 103 13.10 13.76 -22.17
C TYR A 103 13.81 12.68 -21.32
N SER A 104 14.25 13.02 -20.10
CA SER A 104 14.83 12.07 -19.17
C SER A 104 13.85 10.92 -18.87
N ASP A 105 12.60 11.26 -18.56
CA ASP A 105 11.54 10.26 -18.29
C ASP A 105 11.35 9.33 -19.50
N VAL A 106 11.26 9.89 -20.71
CA VAL A 106 11.09 9.11 -21.95
C VAL A 106 12.31 8.25 -22.29
N LYS A 107 13.51 8.74 -21.97
CA LYS A 107 14.77 8.04 -22.23
C LYS A 107 15.00 6.90 -21.25
N GLU A 108 14.55 7.03 -20.03
CA GLU A 108 14.64 5.99 -19.01
C GLU A 108 13.75 4.80 -19.38
N LYS A 109 14.34 3.60 -19.34
CA LYS A 109 13.67 2.38 -19.81
C LYS A 109 12.80 1.72 -18.75
N LYS A 110 12.97 2.09 -17.47
CA LYS A 110 12.29 1.46 -16.35
C LYS A 110 11.95 2.49 -15.28
N HIS A 111 10.66 2.67 -15.04
CA HIS A 111 10.14 3.46 -13.94
C HIS A 111 9.39 2.52 -12.99
N LYS A 112 9.80 2.50 -11.74
CA LYS A 112 9.12 1.75 -10.68
C LYS A 112 8.41 2.74 -9.78
N LEU A 113 7.09 2.68 -9.76
CA LEU A 113 6.25 3.51 -8.90
C LEU A 113 5.67 2.67 -7.78
N PRO A 114 5.49 3.23 -6.59
CA PRO A 114 4.71 2.58 -5.53
C PRO A 114 3.22 2.66 -5.87
N VAL A 115 2.43 1.73 -5.36
CA VAL A 115 0.98 1.90 -5.30
C VAL A 115 0.65 2.70 -4.05
N TYR A 116 0.04 3.88 -4.22
CA TYR A 116 -0.43 4.67 -3.08
C TYR A 116 -1.58 3.95 -2.36
N ARG A 117 -1.58 4.03 -1.03
CA ARG A 117 -2.57 3.38 -0.18
C ARG A 117 -3.20 4.36 0.78
N LYS A 118 -4.48 4.15 1.04
CA LYS A 118 -5.22 4.75 2.16
C LYS A 118 -5.54 3.70 3.20
N TYR A 119 -5.64 4.15 4.43
CA TYR A 119 -5.92 3.28 5.58
C TYR A 119 -7.09 3.83 6.39
N ASP A 120 -8.07 2.98 6.65
CA ASP A 120 -9.15 3.26 7.59
C ASP A 120 -8.76 2.78 8.99
N LYS A 121 -8.31 3.71 9.83
CA LYS A 121 -7.87 3.42 11.20
C LYS A 121 -9.00 2.83 12.05
N ALA A 122 -10.24 3.31 11.90
CA ALA A 122 -11.37 2.80 12.67
C ALA A 122 -11.70 1.35 12.30
N LYS A 123 -11.68 1.03 11.00
CA LYS A 123 -11.84 -0.34 10.50
C LYS A 123 -10.70 -1.23 10.98
N PHE A 124 -9.45 -0.73 10.95
CA PHE A 124 -8.28 -1.43 11.47
C PHE A 124 -8.46 -1.80 12.94
N GLU A 125 -8.69 -0.83 13.82
CA GLU A 125 -8.82 -1.05 15.25
C GLU A 125 -9.95 -2.03 15.58
N LYS A 126 -11.10 -1.90 14.92
CA LYS A 126 -12.24 -2.80 15.10
C LYS A 126 -11.87 -4.25 14.76
N ASN A 127 -11.22 -4.45 13.63
CA ASN A 127 -10.94 -5.79 13.13
C ASN A 127 -9.72 -6.42 13.79
N VAL A 128 -8.71 -5.66 14.19
CA VAL A 128 -7.62 -6.14 15.05
C VAL A 128 -8.18 -6.60 16.40
N LYS A 129 -9.01 -5.80 17.07
CA LYS A 129 -9.70 -6.22 18.32
C LYS A 129 -10.49 -7.51 18.14
N LYS A 130 -11.19 -7.67 17.01
CA LYS A 130 -11.93 -8.90 16.71
C LYS A 130 -11.00 -10.09 16.49
N ALA A 131 -9.95 -9.93 15.70
CA ALA A 131 -8.99 -10.99 15.39
C ALA A 131 -8.21 -11.46 16.63
N THR A 132 -7.87 -10.52 17.53
CA THR A 132 -7.08 -10.81 18.74
C THR A 132 -7.90 -11.06 19.99
N LYS A 133 -9.25 -11.06 19.90
CA LYS A 133 -10.18 -11.20 21.05
C LYS A 133 -9.90 -12.43 21.92
N LYS A 134 -9.40 -13.51 21.35
CA LYS A 134 -9.09 -14.73 22.10
C LYS A 134 -7.75 -14.67 22.83
N ILE A 135 -6.83 -13.83 22.33
CA ILE A 135 -5.46 -13.67 22.82
C ILE A 135 -5.40 -12.53 23.82
N VAL A 136 -5.91 -11.35 23.42
CA VAL A 136 -6.00 -10.17 24.30
C VAL A 136 -7.01 -10.45 25.41
N SER A 137 -6.56 -10.38 26.64
CA SER A 137 -7.39 -10.62 27.81
C SER A 137 -7.01 -9.70 28.95
N GLU A 138 -8.00 -9.27 29.72
CA GLU A 138 -7.73 -8.53 30.94
C GLU A 138 -7.00 -9.42 31.96
N PRO A 139 -6.01 -8.87 32.70
CA PRO A 139 -5.36 -9.58 33.77
C PRO A 139 -6.38 -9.93 34.86
N ARG A 140 -6.24 -11.10 35.43
CA ARG A 140 -7.09 -11.53 36.53
C ARG A 140 -6.22 -12.10 37.64
N ASN A 141 -6.33 -11.51 38.82
CA ASN A 141 -5.64 -12.02 39.99
C ASN A 141 -6.22 -13.38 40.44
N ALA A 142 -5.38 -14.20 41.07
CA ALA A 142 -5.83 -15.41 41.76
C ALA A 142 -6.91 -15.06 42.77
N SER A 143 -7.93 -15.87 42.84
CA SER A 143 -9.03 -15.66 43.80
C SER A 143 -9.58 -17.00 44.25
N VAL A 144 -10.21 -17.02 45.46
CA VAL A 144 -10.88 -18.19 45.99
C VAL A 144 -12.37 -17.91 46.00
N LYS A 145 -13.15 -18.80 45.39
CA LYS A 145 -14.62 -18.76 45.41
C LYS A 145 -15.18 -20.00 46.06
N ARG A 146 -16.29 -19.81 46.81
CA ARG A 146 -17.05 -20.94 47.38
C ARG A 146 -18.12 -21.38 46.36
N LYS A 147 -18.07 -22.63 45.91
CA LYS A 147 -19.04 -23.21 45.00
C LYS A 147 -19.50 -24.55 45.54
N ALA A 148 -20.82 -24.72 45.73
CA ALA A 148 -21.42 -25.92 46.28
C ALA A 148 -20.78 -26.39 47.62
N GLY A 149 -20.51 -25.46 48.54
CA GLY A 149 -19.91 -25.76 49.84
C GLY A 149 -18.38 -25.96 49.85
N LYS A 150 -17.72 -26.02 48.68
CA LYS A 150 -16.26 -26.23 48.55
C LYS A 150 -15.57 -24.96 48.12
N PHE A 151 -14.33 -24.75 48.56
CA PHE A 151 -13.46 -23.67 48.08
C PHE A 151 -12.83 -24.10 46.77
N VAL A 152 -12.96 -23.23 45.74
CA VAL A 152 -12.34 -23.42 44.42
C VAL A 152 -11.36 -22.27 44.20
N VAL A 153 -10.11 -22.62 43.99
CA VAL A 153 -9.07 -21.64 43.62
C VAL A 153 -9.20 -21.34 42.15
N ILE A 154 -9.40 -20.07 41.81
CA ILE A 154 -9.33 -19.57 40.46
C ILE A 154 -7.93 -19.00 40.28
N LYS A 155 -7.13 -19.61 39.41
CA LYS A 155 -5.76 -19.17 39.11
C LYS A 155 -5.75 -17.78 38.47
N GLU A 156 -4.66 -17.05 38.69
CA GLU A 156 -4.37 -15.82 37.99
C GLU A 156 -4.32 -16.06 36.49
N LYS A 157 -4.58 -15.03 35.73
CA LYS A 157 -4.42 -15.00 34.27
C LYS A 157 -3.65 -13.74 33.91
N THR A 158 -2.52 -13.93 33.22
CA THR A 158 -1.78 -12.82 32.63
C THR A 158 -2.64 -12.13 31.60
N GLY A 159 -2.71 -10.81 31.64
CA GLY A 159 -3.40 -10.00 30.65
C GLY A 159 -2.43 -9.55 29.57
N TYR A 160 -2.93 -9.47 28.35
CA TYR A 160 -2.21 -8.90 27.22
C TYR A 160 -2.96 -7.71 26.66
N THR A 161 -2.25 -6.61 26.42
CA THR A 161 -2.81 -5.41 25.83
C THR A 161 -2.11 -5.09 24.52
N LEU A 162 -2.86 -4.53 23.57
CA LEU A 162 -2.31 -4.09 22.29
C LEU A 162 -2.11 -2.58 22.30
N ASN A 163 -0.90 -2.14 21.94
CA ASN A 163 -0.66 -0.75 21.58
C ASN A 163 -1.17 -0.51 20.14
N MET A 164 -2.45 -0.09 20.03
CA MET A 164 -3.11 0.09 18.74
C MET A 164 -2.41 1.08 17.80
N ASN A 165 -1.80 2.14 18.34
CA ASN A 165 -1.10 3.13 17.52
C ASN A 165 0.17 2.54 16.90
N GLU A 166 0.94 1.82 17.69
CA GLU A 166 2.15 1.15 17.21
C GLU A 166 1.81 0.02 16.24
N THR A 167 0.80 -0.79 16.55
CA THR A 167 0.31 -1.87 15.68
C THR A 167 -0.14 -1.30 14.32
N PHE A 168 -0.85 -0.17 14.32
CA PHE A 168 -1.29 0.50 13.11
C PHE A 168 -0.11 1.04 12.29
N ALA A 169 0.88 1.68 12.95
CA ALA A 169 2.07 2.17 12.27
C ALA A 169 2.90 1.03 11.64
N ASN A 170 3.00 -0.11 12.31
CA ASN A 170 3.67 -1.29 11.77
C ASN A 170 2.90 -1.90 10.58
N PHE A 171 1.57 -1.94 10.66
CA PHE A 171 0.73 -2.38 9.54
C PHE A 171 0.94 -1.51 8.30
N GLN A 172 0.95 -0.18 8.44
CA GLN A 172 1.19 0.75 7.33
C GLN A 172 2.57 0.58 6.65
N LYS A 173 3.56 0.06 7.37
CA LYS A 173 4.89 -0.22 6.82
C LYS A 173 5.00 -1.56 6.11
N SER A 174 4.14 -2.51 6.46
CA SER A 174 4.22 -3.91 6.02
C SER A 174 3.20 -4.29 4.93
N SER A 175 2.27 -3.38 4.63
CA SER A 175 1.18 -3.61 3.65
C SER A 175 1.37 -2.92 2.30
#